data_1d123039ab001294c75405a4d12d7640
#
_entry.id   1d123039ab001294c75405a4d12d7640
#
_cell.length_a   1.000
_cell.length_b   1.000
_cell.length_c   1.000
_cell.angle_alpha   90.00
_cell.angle_beta   90.00
_cell.angle_gamma   90.00
#
_symmetry.space_group_name_H-M   'P 1'
#
loop_
_entity.id
_entity.type
_entity.pdbx_description
1 polymer ?
#
loop_
_entity_poly.entity_id
_entity_poly.type
_entity_poly.pdbx_seq_one_letter_code
_entity_poly.pdbx_strand_id
1 'polypeptide(L)'
;MAAPAEDQTRDTEKGSVFESLTGTQKSAILMMLIGEDEASEILRNLSPREVQHLGTAMYSVQGLDQETVNLVLDEFLVIIKAQTSLGMGGSNYIRNIMVKALGEDKSQSVLSRIAPSTSERPI
;
A
#
# COMPACT_ATOMS: atom_id res chain seq x y z
N MET A 1 -12.19 15.48 -35.44
CA MET A 1 -11.24 15.76 -34.45
C MET A 1 -11.68 15.56 -33.06
N ALA A 2 -12.69 14.89 -32.78
CA ALA A 2 -13.22 14.74 -31.45
C ALA A 2 -12.48 13.69 -30.64
N ALA A 3 -11.83 12.74 -31.28
CA ALA A 3 -11.28 11.60 -30.56
C ALA A 3 -10.21 11.98 -29.51
N PRO A 4 -9.23 12.83 -29.84
CA PRO A 4 -8.25 13.18 -28.80
C PRO A 4 -8.88 13.91 -27.62
N ALA A 5 -9.87 14.73 -27.89
CA ALA A 5 -10.52 15.45 -26.80
C ALA A 5 -11.30 14.50 -25.91
N GLU A 6 -11.89 13.47 -26.49
CA GLU A 6 -12.63 12.50 -25.71
C GLU A 6 -11.71 11.72 -24.78
N ASP A 7 -10.54 11.32 -25.27
CA ASP A 7 -9.57 10.62 -24.44
C ASP A 7 -9.11 11.49 -23.29
N GLN A 8 -8.82 12.73 -23.56
CA GLN A 8 -8.38 13.64 -22.51
C GLN A 8 -9.47 13.86 -21.48
N THR A 9 -10.72 13.90 -21.91
CA THR A 9 -11.83 14.08 -20.99
C THR A 9 -11.93 12.89 -20.04
N ARG A 10 -11.76 11.68 -20.57
CA ARG A 10 -11.82 10.49 -19.72
C ARG A 10 -10.72 10.48 -18.68
N ASP A 11 -9.51 10.82 -19.06
CA ASP A 11 -8.41 10.88 -18.12
C ASP A 11 -8.67 11.90 -17.04
N THR A 12 -9.20 13.06 -17.43
CA THR A 12 -9.55 14.10 -16.46
C THR A 12 -10.63 13.62 -15.51
N GLU A 13 -11.63 12.92 -16.02
CA GLU A 13 -12.70 12.43 -15.17
C GLU A 13 -12.19 11.40 -14.15
N LYS A 14 -11.31 10.51 -14.57
CA LYS A 14 -10.75 9.52 -13.65
C LYS A 14 -9.89 10.16 -12.58
N GLY A 15 -9.05 11.10 -12.96
CA GLY A 15 -8.27 11.84 -11.98
C GLY A 15 -9.17 12.62 -11.04
N SER A 16 -10.26 13.16 -11.56
CA SER A 16 -11.19 13.90 -10.74
C SER A 16 -11.87 13.01 -9.71
N VAL A 17 -12.25 11.79 -10.11
CA VAL A 17 -12.85 10.84 -9.18
C VAL A 17 -11.86 10.51 -8.07
N PHE A 18 -10.60 10.21 -8.42
CA PHE A 18 -9.59 9.91 -7.43
C PHE A 18 -9.41 11.07 -6.47
N GLU A 19 -9.33 12.28 -6.99
CA GLU A 19 -9.11 13.46 -6.16
C GLU A 19 -10.28 13.75 -5.25
N SER A 20 -11.47 13.33 -5.62
CA SER A 20 -12.64 13.58 -4.79
C SER A 20 -12.81 12.54 -3.69
N LEU A 21 -12.05 11.47 -3.69
CA LEU A 21 -12.15 10.45 -2.66
C LEU A 21 -11.64 10.97 -1.33
N THR A 22 -12.40 10.71 -0.29
CA THR A 22 -11.96 11.05 1.07
C THR A 22 -10.96 10.02 1.57
N GLY A 23 -10.27 10.35 2.65
CA GLY A 23 -9.37 9.38 3.27
C GLY A 23 -10.11 8.13 3.72
N THR A 24 -11.34 8.29 4.23
CA THR A 24 -12.14 7.16 4.65
C THR A 24 -12.49 6.27 3.46
N GLN A 25 -12.82 6.87 2.32
CA GLN A 25 -13.11 6.10 1.13
C GLN A 25 -11.88 5.35 0.62
N LYS A 26 -10.72 6.00 0.66
CA LYS A 26 -9.47 5.34 0.26
C LYS A 26 -9.17 4.18 1.20
N SER A 27 -9.38 4.35 2.49
CA SER A 27 -9.23 3.27 3.46
C SER A 27 -10.19 2.13 3.18
N ALA A 28 -11.43 2.46 2.82
CA ALA A 28 -12.42 1.45 2.50
C ALA A 28 -11.98 0.61 1.29
N ILE A 29 -11.40 1.25 0.30
CA ILE A 29 -10.90 0.53 -0.87
C ILE A 29 -9.84 -0.49 -0.42
N LEU A 30 -8.92 -0.05 0.42
CA LEU A 30 -7.87 -0.95 0.90
C LEU A 30 -8.45 -2.11 1.69
N MET A 31 -9.46 -1.83 2.52
CA MET A 31 -10.11 -2.88 3.30
C MET A 31 -10.74 -3.93 2.42
N MET A 32 -11.30 -3.51 1.30
CA MET A 32 -11.94 -4.45 0.39
C MET A 32 -10.94 -5.27 -0.42
N LEU A 33 -9.69 -4.83 -0.46
CA LEU A 33 -8.64 -5.53 -1.21
C LEU A 33 -7.85 -6.52 -0.37
N ILE A 34 -7.78 -6.30 0.94
CA ILE A 34 -6.93 -7.16 1.78
C ILE A 34 -7.59 -8.46 2.18
N GLY A 35 -8.93 -8.56 2.06
CA GLY A 35 -9.61 -9.79 2.38
C GLY A 35 -10.46 -9.70 3.63
N GLU A 36 -11.43 -10.61 3.73
CA GLU A 36 -12.45 -10.53 4.77
C GLU A 36 -11.87 -10.75 6.17
N ASP A 37 -10.94 -11.67 6.29
CA ASP A 37 -10.40 -11.98 7.62
C ASP A 37 -9.62 -10.81 8.17
N GLU A 38 -8.72 -10.26 7.39
CA GLU A 38 -7.91 -9.12 7.81
C GLU A 38 -8.76 -7.89 8.05
N ALA A 39 -9.72 -7.64 7.15
CA ALA A 39 -10.61 -6.50 7.32
C ALA A 39 -11.40 -6.62 8.61
N SER A 40 -11.88 -7.82 8.92
CA SER A 40 -12.63 -8.04 10.15
C SER A 40 -11.79 -7.77 11.39
N GLU A 41 -10.54 -8.17 11.37
CA GLU A 41 -9.64 -7.90 12.48
C GLU A 41 -9.46 -6.42 12.71
N ILE A 42 -9.28 -5.66 11.63
CA ILE A 42 -9.13 -4.22 11.75
C ILE A 42 -10.39 -3.61 12.31
N LEU A 43 -11.56 -4.01 11.79
CA LEU A 43 -12.82 -3.45 12.25
C LEU A 43 -13.09 -3.73 13.72
N ARG A 44 -12.63 -4.86 14.24
CA ARG A 44 -12.81 -5.16 15.65
C ARG A 44 -12.13 -4.17 16.57
N ASN A 45 -11.10 -3.53 16.08
CA ASN A 45 -10.33 -2.58 16.89
C ASN A 45 -10.83 -1.16 16.78
N LEU A 46 -11.92 -0.93 16.04
CA LEU A 46 -12.46 0.40 15.84
C LEU A 46 -13.73 0.59 16.67
N SER A 47 -14.05 1.85 16.93
CA SER A 47 -15.30 2.16 17.62
C SER A 47 -16.49 1.90 16.71
N PRO A 48 -17.70 1.70 17.28
CA PRO A 48 -18.88 1.50 16.43
C PRO A 48 -19.10 2.64 15.44
N ARG A 49 -18.77 3.86 15.83
CA ARG A 49 -18.94 5.00 14.93
C ARG A 49 -17.96 4.88 13.74
N GLU A 50 -16.72 4.50 14.03
CA GLU A 50 -15.74 4.33 12.97
C GLU A 50 -16.12 3.20 12.04
N VAL A 51 -16.62 2.08 12.59
CA VAL A 51 -17.09 0.97 11.79
C VAL A 51 -18.21 1.41 10.86
N GLN A 52 -19.14 2.21 11.38
CA GLN A 52 -20.24 2.68 10.56
C GLN A 52 -19.76 3.58 9.44
N HIS A 53 -18.85 4.49 9.74
CA HIS A 53 -18.31 5.38 8.72
C HIS A 53 -17.59 4.59 7.63
N LEU A 54 -16.77 3.65 8.05
CA LEU A 54 -15.99 2.85 7.10
C LEU A 54 -16.90 1.95 6.28
N GLY A 55 -17.91 1.36 6.91
CA GLY A 55 -18.87 0.53 6.20
C GLY A 55 -19.64 1.31 5.13
N THR A 56 -20.07 2.50 5.49
CA THR A 56 -20.74 3.37 4.52
C THR A 56 -19.82 3.67 3.35
N ALA A 57 -18.56 3.96 3.64
CA ALA A 57 -17.59 4.23 2.60
C ALA A 57 -17.35 3.01 1.72
N MET A 58 -17.33 1.82 2.31
CA MET A 58 -17.15 0.59 1.54
C MET A 58 -18.27 0.41 0.51
N TYR A 59 -19.50 0.70 0.90
CA TYR A 59 -20.60 0.65 -0.06
C TYR A 59 -20.43 1.70 -1.15
N SER A 60 -19.96 2.88 -0.78
CA SER A 60 -19.87 3.97 -1.75
C SER A 60 -18.78 3.76 -2.79
N VAL A 61 -17.80 2.91 -2.51
CA VAL A 61 -16.69 2.72 -3.47
C VAL A 61 -16.83 1.45 -4.29
N GLN A 62 -17.93 0.73 -4.18
CA GLN A 62 -18.08 -0.54 -4.89
C GLN A 62 -18.02 -0.42 -6.40
N GLY A 63 -18.45 0.69 -6.95
CA GLY A 63 -18.52 0.84 -8.40
C GLY A 63 -17.32 1.49 -9.05
N LEU A 64 -16.24 1.67 -8.31
CA LEU A 64 -15.07 2.33 -8.87
C LEU A 64 -14.35 1.44 -9.87
N ASP A 65 -13.79 2.07 -10.91
CA ASP A 65 -13.09 1.31 -11.92
C ASP A 65 -11.67 0.96 -11.47
N GLN A 66 -11.05 0.09 -12.25
CA GLN A 66 -9.75 -0.43 -11.91
C GLN A 66 -8.69 0.67 -11.87
N GLU A 67 -8.80 1.65 -12.75
CA GLU A 67 -7.82 2.72 -12.78
C GLU A 67 -7.85 3.57 -11.53
N THR A 68 -9.05 3.88 -11.03
CA THR A 68 -9.17 4.63 -9.79
C THR A 68 -8.61 3.83 -8.63
N VAL A 69 -8.90 2.53 -8.57
CA VAL A 69 -8.37 1.67 -7.53
C VAL A 69 -6.84 1.64 -7.60
N ASN A 70 -6.29 1.55 -8.81
CA ASN A 70 -4.84 1.55 -8.96
C ASN A 70 -4.20 2.84 -8.45
N LEU A 71 -4.85 3.98 -8.67
CA LEU A 71 -4.34 5.24 -8.17
C LEU A 71 -4.30 5.25 -6.64
N VAL A 72 -5.32 4.69 -6.01
CA VAL A 72 -5.34 4.59 -4.54
C VAL A 72 -4.21 3.69 -4.06
N LEU A 73 -4.00 2.57 -4.73
CA LEU A 73 -2.92 1.66 -4.37
C LEU A 73 -1.55 2.30 -4.54
N ASP A 74 -1.36 3.05 -5.62
CA ASP A 74 -0.11 3.74 -5.85
C ASP A 74 0.17 4.74 -4.74
N GLU A 75 -0.83 5.51 -4.35
CA GLU A 75 -0.67 6.47 -3.27
C GLU A 75 -0.31 5.76 -1.97
N PHE A 76 -1.00 4.66 -1.69
CA PHE A 76 -0.75 3.90 -0.47
C PHE A 76 0.68 3.36 -0.44
N LEU A 77 1.17 2.85 -1.58
CA LEU A 77 2.53 2.35 -1.66
C LEU A 77 3.56 3.45 -1.42
N VAL A 78 3.31 4.64 -1.94
CA VAL A 78 4.21 5.77 -1.70
C VAL A 78 4.28 6.06 -0.20
N ILE A 79 3.13 6.08 0.47
CA ILE A 79 3.08 6.36 1.89
C ILE A 79 3.80 5.26 2.67
N ILE A 80 3.55 4.01 2.34
CA ILE A 80 4.19 2.90 3.03
C ILE A 80 5.70 2.97 2.88
N LYS A 81 6.19 3.20 1.67
CA LYS A 81 7.63 3.26 1.43
C LYS A 81 8.29 4.41 2.17
N ALA A 82 7.56 5.50 2.34
CA ALA A 82 8.11 6.67 3.03
C ALA A 82 8.16 6.47 4.54
N GLN A 83 7.24 5.67 5.10
CA GLN A 83 7.09 5.58 6.55
C GLN A 83 7.46 4.22 7.12
N THR A 84 7.88 3.29 6.29
CA THR A 84 8.23 1.95 6.75
C THR A 84 9.55 1.52 6.17
N SER A 85 9.95 0.31 6.52
CA SER A 85 11.20 -0.27 6.05
C SER A 85 11.13 -0.77 4.61
N LEU A 86 9.98 -0.66 3.96
CA LEU A 86 9.86 -1.13 2.59
C LEU A 86 10.52 -0.22 1.59
N GLY A 87 10.81 1.03 1.99
CA GLY A 87 11.50 1.96 1.11
C GLY A 87 13.01 1.88 1.28
N MET A 88 13.66 3.03 1.12
CA MET A 88 15.09 3.11 1.33
C MET A 88 15.40 2.82 2.81
N GLY A 89 16.44 2.07 3.04
CA GLY A 89 16.78 1.69 4.40
C GLY A 89 16.28 0.33 4.79
N GLY A 90 15.52 -0.34 3.91
CA GLY A 90 15.02 -1.67 4.22
C GLY A 90 16.13 -2.67 4.50
N SER A 91 17.28 -2.52 3.84
CA SER A 91 18.41 -3.41 4.08
C SER A 91 18.92 -3.28 5.51
N ASN A 92 18.97 -2.07 6.04
CA ASN A 92 19.39 -1.87 7.42
C ASN A 92 18.39 -2.47 8.39
N TYR A 93 17.12 -2.34 8.10
CA TYR A 93 16.09 -2.92 8.95
C TYR A 93 16.23 -4.44 9.00
N ILE A 94 16.41 -5.07 7.83
CA ILE A 94 16.58 -6.51 7.76
C ILE A 94 17.81 -6.93 8.56
N ARG A 95 18.91 -6.23 8.39
CA ARG A 95 20.12 -6.54 9.15
C ARG A 95 19.88 -6.45 10.66
N ASN A 96 19.21 -5.38 11.09
CA ASN A 96 18.94 -5.20 12.51
C ASN A 96 18.08 -6.33 13.07
N ILE A 97 17.07 -6.78 12.32
CA ILE A 97 16.27 -7.91 12.75
C ILE A 97 17.13 -9.16 12.93
N MET A 98 17.97 -9.42 11.94
CA MET A 98 18.81 -10.61 11.98
C MET A 98 19.79 -10.58 13.15
N VAL A 99 20.38 -9.41 13.40
CA VAL A 99 21.32 -9.28 14.51
C VAL A 99 20.61 -9.50 15.84
N LYS A 100 19.42 -8.94 15.99
CA LYS A 100 18.67 -9.11 17.22
C LYS A 100 18.21 -10.53 17.44
N ALA A 101 17.91 -11.22 16.37
CA ALA A 101 17.40 -12.59 16.47
C ALA A 101 18.50 -13.63 16.62
N LEU A 102 19.60 -13.44 15.91
CA LEU A 102 20.64 -14.47 15.80
C LEU A 102 21.97 -14.10 16.41
N GLY A 103 22.21 -12.83 16.71
CA GLY A 103 23.51 -12.36 17.14
C GLY A 103 24.38 -11.98 15.97
N GLU A 104 25.51 -11.32 16.27
CA GLU A 104 26.36 -10.76 15.22
C GLU A 104 26.91 -11.81 14.27
N ASP A 105 27.50 -12.85 14.82
CA ASP A 105 28.19 -13.85 13.99
C ASP A 105 27.23 -14.60 13.09
N LYS A 106 26.14 -15.09 13.68
CA LYS A 106 25.17 -15.87 12.91
C LYS A 106 24.46 -15.00 11.90
N SER A 107 24.18 -13.75 12.27
CA SER A 107 23.47 -12.87 11.35
C SER A 107 24.32 -12.57 10.11
N GLN A 108 25.61 -12.38 10.28
CA GLN A 108 26.48 -12.15 9.13
C GLN A 108 26.50 -13.34 8.19
N SER A 109 26.55 -14.52 8.76
CA SER A 109 26.52 -15.74 7.95
C SER A 109 25.24 -15.87 7.15
N VAL A 110 24.10 -15.62 7.80
CA VAL A 110 22.82 -15.71 7.12
C VAL A 110 22.69 -14.60 6.06
N LEU A 111 23.06 -13.39 6.43
CA LEU A 111 22.94 -12.25 5.51
C LEU A 111 23.73 -12.45 4.24
N SER A 112 24.91 -13.05 4.35
CA SER A 112 25.72 -13.27 3.16
C SER A 112 25.07 -14.26 2.22
N ARG A 113 24.18 -15.10 2.69
CA ARG A 113 23.48 -16.07 1.87
C ARG A 113 22.21 -15.54 1.25
N ILE A 114 21.53 -14.63 1.93
CA ILE A 114 20.24 -14.16 1.46
C ILE A 114 20.29 -12.80 0.79
N ALA A 115 21.33 -12.01 1.05
CA ALA A 115 21.44 -10.69 0.43
C ALA A 115 21.59 -10.83 -1.06
N PRO A 116 21.04 -9.91 -1.83
CA PRO A 116 21.17 -9.98 -3.28
C PRO A 116 22.63 -9.96 -3.69
N SER A 117 23.02 -10.91 -4.50
CA SER A 117 24.41 -11.00 -4.90
C SER A 117 24.84 -9.82 -5.74
N THR A 118 23.91 -9.21 -6.45
CA THR A 118 24.25 -8.07 -7.28
C THR A 118 24.71 -6.89 -6.47
N SER A 119 24.25 -6.79 -5.25
CA SER A 119 24.56 -5.62 -4.45
C SER A 119 26.00 -5.60 -4.03
N GLU A 120 26.67 -6.74 -4.01
CA GLU A 120 28.03 -6.71 -3.58
C GLU A 120 28.94 -7.18 -4.62
N ARG A 121 28.59 -7.04 -5.83
CA ARG A 121 29.51 -7.43 -6.82
C ARG A 121 30.35 -6.33 -7.18
N PRO A 122 31.32 -6.04 -6.52
CA PRO A 122 32.19 -4.95 -6.86
C PRO A 122 33.02 -5.29 -8.02
N ILE A 123 33.16 -6.30 -8.38
CA ILE A 123 34.09 -6.58 -9.39
C ILE A 123 34.14 -5.68 -10.54
#